data_a706f9080ab0d6cf1d3c64ca20eaa41c
#
_entry.id   a706f9080ab0d6cf1d3c64ca20eaa41c
#
_cell.length_a   1.000
_cell.length_b   1.000
_cell.length_c   1.000
_cell.angle_alpha   90.00
_cell.angle_beta   90.00
_cell.angle_gamma   90.00
#
_symmetry.space_group_name_H-M   'P 1'
#
loop_
_entity.id
_entity.type
_entity.pdbx_description
1 polymer ?
#
loop_
_entity_poly.entity_id
_entity_poly.type
_entity_poly.pdbx_seq_one_letter_code
_entity_poly.pdbx_strand_id
1 'polypeptide(L)'
;IKSRVRRMRNVDCIIIDYLGLISSATKKENRVQEVSEITRSLKMMAKDLNIPVICCAQLSRGTEGHGKNHKPQLADLRESGSIEQDADIVLFLYREAYYSTEVDEDKQDQIDANKTELIVAKNRHGATGSIELTFDKEFTRFRAVDKSNYE
;
A
#
# COMPACT_ATOMS: atom_id res chain seq x y z
N ILE A 1 17.57 2.98 11.21
CA ILE A 1 17.45 3.31 9.77
C ILE A 1 18.13 4.64 9.49
N LYS A 2 17.67 5.77 10.07
CA LYS A 2 18.14 7.15 9.81
C LYS A 2 19.66 7.31 9.88
N SER A 3 20.30 6.79 10.94
CA SER A 3 21.76 6.88 11.12
C SER A 3 22.53 6.11 10.05
N ARG A 4 21.98 5.01 9.56
CA ARG A 4 22.59 4.22 8.49
C ARG A 4 22.48 4.95 7.15
N VAL A 5 21.30 5.50 6.84
CA VAL A 5 21.07 6.26 5.61
C VAL A 5 21.99 7.50 5.54
N ARG A 6 22.17 8.22 6.66
CA ARG A 6 23.07 9.38 6.71
C ARG A 6 24.56 9.06 6.41
N ARG A 7 24.98 7.81 6.66
CA ARG A 7 26.35 7.36 6.33
C ARG A 7 26.46 6.90 4.87
N MET A 8 25.35 6.54 4.24
CA MET A 8 25.33 6.19 2.83
C MET A 8 25.33 7.49 2.02
N ARG A 9 26.16 7.56 1.01
CA ARG A 9 26.15 8.67 0.04
C ARG A 9 25.20 8.30 -1.10
N ASN A 10 24.49 9.29 -1.65
CA ASN A 10 23.66 9.13 -2.85
C ASN A 10 22.47 8.16 -2.64
N VAL A 11 21.68 8.40 -1.60
CA VAL A 11 20.40 7.72 -1.39
C VAL A 11 19.28 8.61 -1.88
N ASP A 12 18.58 8.20 -2.93
CA ASP A 12 17.49 8.96 -3.55
C ASP A 12 16.10 8.54 -3.04
N CYS A 13 15.97 7.32 -2.49
CA CYS A 13 14.72 6.79 -1.96
C CYS A 13 14.99 5.74 -0.88
N ILE A 14 14.05 5.60 0.05
CA ILE A 14 14.03 4.52 1.03
C ILE A 14 12.77 3.69 0.79
N ILE A 15 12.94 2.38 0.58
CA ILE A 15 11.84 1.43 0.46
C ILE A 15 11.88 0.49 1.65
N ILE A 16 10.73 0.33 2.31
CA ILE A 16 10.57 -0.51 3.51
C ILE A 16 9.53 -1.58 3.21
N ASP A 17 9.94 -2.83 3.19
CA ASP A 17 9.09 -3.99 3.08
C ASP A 17 9.25 -4.83 4.36
N TYR A 18 8.31 -4.76 5.24
CA TYR A 18 7.11 -3.95 5.36
C TYR A 18 7.01 -3.35 6.78
N LEU A 19 6.04 -2.45 7.00
CA LEU A 19 5.85 -1.71 8.26
C LEU A 19 5.78 -2.62 9.50
N GLY A 20 5.16 -3.80 9.34
CA GLY A 20 4.98 -4.77 10.43
C GLY A 20 6.28 -5.31 11.02
N LEU A 21 7.40 -5.26 10.28
CA LEU A 21 8.72 -5.72 10.74
C LEU A 21 9.49 -4.65 11.52
N ILE A 22 8.99 -3.41 11.54
CA ILE A 22 9.62 -2.34 12.30
C ILE A 22 9.10 -2.41 13.74
N SER A 23 10.03 -2.38 14.69
CA SER A 23 9.72 -2.25 16.11
C SER A 23 10.12 -0.87 16.61
N SER A 24 9.31 -0.31 17.51
CA SER A 24 9.67 0.90 18.23
C SER A 24 10.84 0.61 19.20
N ALA A 25 11.67 1.61 19.45
CA ALA A 25 12.75 1.51 20.44
C ALA A 25 12.19 1.37 21.88
N THR A 26 10.98 1.85 22.10
CA THR A 26 10.27 1.73 23.38
C THR A 26 9.16 0.71 23.27
N LYS A 27 9.16 -0.27 24.19
CA LYS A 27 8.10 -1.29 24.24
C LYS A 27 6.76 -0.59 24.52
N LYS A 28 5.81 -0.70 23.62
CA LYS A 28 4.45 -0.17 23.78
C LYS A 28 3.50 -1.30 24.14
N GLU A 29 2.50 -0.98 24.95
CA GLU A 29 1.46 -1.93 25.34
C GLU A 29 0.43 -2.16 24.22
N ASN A 30 0.31 -1.21 23.29
CA ASN A 30 -0.67 -1.24 22.22
C ASN A 30 0.01 -1.08 20.83
N ARG A 31 -0.27 -2.02 19.94
CA ARG A 31 0.24 -2.01 18.55
C ARG A 31 -0.14 -0.75 17.78
N VAL A 32 -1.33 -0.20 18.00
CA VAL A 32 -1.78 1.04 17.34
C VAL A 32 -0.86 2.21 17.68
N GLN A 33 -0.49 2.34 18.96
CA GLN A 33 0.44 3.39 19.40
C GLN A 33 1.84 3.18 18.84
N GLU A 34 2.30 1.93 18.78
CA GLU A 34 3.59 1.60 18.19
C GLU A 34 3.64 1.98 16.71
N VAL A 35 2.63 1.61 15.94
CA VAL A 35 2.53 1.96 14.52
C VAL A 35 2.48 3.49 14.35
N SER A 36 1.74 4.20 15.18
CA SER A 36 1.67 5.66 15.14
C SER A 36 3.02 6.33 15.38
N GLU A 37 3.81 5.82 16.30
CA GLU A 37 5.16 6.32 16.55
C GLU A 37 6.10 6.04 15.37
N ILE A 38 6.00 4.85 14.79
CA ILE A 38 6.80 4.45 13.64
C ILE A 38 6.48 5.32 12.43
N THR A 39 5.19 5.50 12.07
CA THR A 39 4.78 6.29 10.89
C THR A 39 5.22 7.74 11.02
N ARG A 40 5.01 8.34 12.21
CA ARG A 40 5.49 9.68 12.49
C ARG A 40 7.01 9.80 12.37
N SER A 41 7.75 8.80 12.87
CA SER A 41 9.20 8.76 12.78
C SER A 41 9.69 8.64 11.33
N LEU A 42 9.00 7.83 10.50
CA LEU A 42 9.28 7.71 9.07
C LEU A 42 9.00 9.02 8.34
N LYS A 43 7.91 9.70 8.66
CA LYS A 43 7.59 11.02 8.10
C LYS A 43 8.64 12.07 8.45
N MET A 44 9.07 12.11 9.71
CA MET A 44 10.13 13.03 10.15
C MET A 44 11.46 12.69 9.48
N MET A 45 11.78 11.41 9.33
CA MET A 45 12.99 10.96 8.64
C MET A 45 13.02 11.39 7.19
N ALA A 46 11.91 11.25 6.45
CA ALA A 46 11.77 11.69 5.06
C ALA A 46 12.05 13.20 4.93
N LYS A 47 11.46 14.00 5.83
CA LYS A 47 11.68 15.45 5.87
C LYS A 47 13.14 15.81 6.19
N ASP A 48 13.72 15.20 7.23
CA ASP A 48 15.07 15.52 7.69
C ASP A 48 16.16 15.12 6.69
N LEU A 49 15.92 14.11 5.90
CA LEU A 49 16.83 13.62 4.87
C LEU A 49 16.54 14.22 3.50
N ASN A 50 15.38 14.85 3.35
CA ASN A 50 14.85 15.37 2.09
C ASN A 50 14.79 14.30 0.97
N ILE A 51 14.39 13.08 1.33
CA ILE A 51 14.23 11.96 0.40
C ILE A 51 12.89 11.27 0.62
N PRO A 52 12.25 10.71 -0.43
CA PRO A 52 11.01 9.96 -0.29
C PRO A 52 11.22 8.65 0.48
N VAL A 53 10.23 8.30 1.29
CA VAL A 53 10.14 7.02 1.99
C VAL A 53 8.89 6.31 1.52
N ILE A 54 9.05 5.15 0.89
CA ILE A 54 7.97 4.26 0.48
C ILE A 54 7.92 3.13 1.51
N CYS A 55 6.76 2.92 2.12
CA CYS A 55 6.59 1.87 3.12
C CYS A 55 5.41 0.98 2.74
N CYS A 56 5.67 -0.31 2.55
CA CYS A 56 4.63 -1.31 2.36
C CYS A 56 3.92 -1.57 3.69
N ALA A 57 2.62 -1.71 3.65
CA ALA A 57 1.79 -2.06 4.80
C ALA A 57 0.76 -3.11 4.39
N GLN A 58 0.45 -4.01 5.30
CA GLN A 58 -0.61 -4.99 5.09
C GLN A 58 -1.92 -4.43 5.64
N LEU A 59 -3.01 -4.61 4.90
CA LEU A 59 -4.35 -4.31 5.39
C LEU A 59 -4.72 -5.27 6.52
N SER A 60 -5.55 -4.80 7.45
CA SER A 60 -6.08 -5.65 8.51
C SER A 60 -7.04 -6.70 7.92
N ARG A 61 -7.00 -7.93 8.46
CA ARG A 61 -7.84 -9.04 7.97
C ARG A 61 -9.34 -8.78 8.12
N GLY A 62 -9.76 -7.76 8.88
CA GLY A 62 -11.16 -7.34 9.02
C GLY A 62 -11.80 -6.84 7.73
N THR A 63 -11.00 -6.49 6.72
CA THR A 63 -11.50 -6.10 5.39
C THR A 63 -12.02 -7.28 4.58
N GLU A 64 -11.55 -8.50 4.87
CA GLU A 64 -12.01 -9.73 4.22
C GLU A 64 -13.49 -10.07 4.57
N GLY A 65 -14.05 -9.48 5.65
CA GLY A 65 -15.41 -9.70 6.14
C GLY A 65 -16.50 -8.78 5.56
N HIS A 66 -16.16 -7.76 4.79
CA HIS A 66 -17.12 -6.73 4.34
C HIS A 66 -17.77 -7.01 2.97
N GLY A 67 -17.95 -8.30 2.60
CA GLY A 67 -18.67 -8.71 1.39
C GLY A 67 -17.76 -8.81 0.15
N LYS A 68 -18.24 -9.59 -0.77
CA LYS A 68 -17.56 -10.26 -1.88
C LYS A 68 -16.81 -9.39 -2.91
N ASN A 69 -16.76 -8.06 -2.80
CA ASN A 69 -16.09 -7.16 -3.75
C ASN A 69 -15.67 -5.83 -3.10
N HIS A 70 -15.22 -5.86 -1.86
CA HIS A 70 -14.85 -4.63 -1.19
C HIS A 70 -13.46 -4.15 -1.64
N LYS A 71 -13.44 -3.11 -2.48
CA LYS A 71 -12.20 -2.40 -2.79
C LYS A 71 -11.63 -1.76 -1.52
N PRO A 72 -10.32 -1.87 -1.28
CA PRO A 72 -9.71 -1.30 -0.08
C PRO A 72 -9.91 0.22 -0.01
N GLN A 73 -10.16 0.70 1.19
CA GLN A 73 -10.40 2.11 1.49
C GLN A 73 -9.48 2.60 2.62
N LEU A 74 -9.36 3.91 2.79
CA LEU A 74 -8.58 4.50 3.89
C LEU A 74 -9.07 4.02 5.27
N ALA A 75 -10.38 3.76 5.39
CA ALA A 75 -10.96 3.22 6.62
C ALA A 75 -10.40 1.84 7.01
N ASP A 76 -9.89 1.07 6.05
CA ASP A 76 -9.32 -0.26 6.26
C ASP A 76 -7.90 -0.20 6.88
N LEU A 77 -7.32 0.99 6.95
CA LEU A 77 -6.10 1.30 7.70
C LEU A 77 -6.40 1.61 9.20
N ARG A 78 -7.61 1.36 9.70
CA ARG A 78 -8.09 1.82 11.01
C ARG A 78 -7.30 1.33 12.22
N GLU A 79 -6.67 0.18 12.17
CA GLU A 79 -5.73 -0.23 13.24
C GLU A 79 -4.47 0.65 13.26
N SER A 80 -4.35 1.53 12.28
CA SER A 80 -3.23 2.40 12.03
C SER A 80 -3.69 3.77 11.52
N GLY A 81 -4.71 4.38 12.16
CA GLY A 81 -5.27 5.68 11.74
C GLY A 81 -4.21 6.79 11.56
N SER A 82 -3.05 6.61 12.19
CA SER A 82 -1.88 7.44 11.99
C SER A 82 -1.24 7.28 10.61
N ILE A 83 -1.33 6.09 9.95
CA ILE A 83 -0.80 5.89 8.60
C ILE A 83 -1.48 6.86 7.65
N GLU A 84 -2.81 6.92 7.71
CA GLU A 84 -3.57 7.85 6.88
C GLU A 84 -3.16 9.31 7.14
N GLN A 85 -2.96 9.69 8.40
CA GLN A 85 -2.62 11.07 8.75
C GLN A 85 -1.20 11.46 8.32
N ASP A 86 -0.23 10.58 8.55
CA ASP A 86 1.19 10.86 8.34
C ASP A 86 1.60 10.73 6.86
N ALA A 87 0.99 9.81 6.09
CA ALA A 87 1.31 9.61 4.69
C ALA A 87 0.86 10.78 3.82
N ASP A 88 1.68 11.20 2.88
CA ASP A 88 1.32 12.19 1.85
C ASP A 88 0.53 11.52 0.72
N ILE A 89 0.89 10.28 0.40
CA ILE A 89 0.25 9.46 -0.63
C ILE A 89 -0.08 8.10 -0.01
N VAL A 90 -1.29 7.59 -0.28
CA VAL A 90 -1.69 6.22 0.06
C VAL A 90 -2.14 5.55 -1.23
N LEU A 91 -1.52 4.42 -1.51
CA LEU A 91 -1.78 3.58 -2.67
C LEU A 91 -2.26 2.21 -2.20
N PHE A 92 -3.33 1.70 -2.82
CA PHE A 92 -3.74 0.31 -2.66
C PHE A 92 -3.55 -0.45 -3.96
N LEU A 93 -3.09 -1.68 -3.86
CA LEU A 93 -3.11 -2.64 -4.95
C LEU A 93 -4.30 -3.59 -4.72
N TYR A 94 -5.26 -3.56 -5.64
CA TYR A 94 -6.45 -4.39 -5.59
C TYR A 94 -6.51 -5.32 -6.80
N ARG A 95 -6.74 -6.60 -6.52
CA ARG A 95 -6.89 -7.64 -7.53
C ARG A 95 -8.16 -8.44 -7.26
N GLU A 96 -9.21 -8.21 -8.06
CA GLU A 96 -10.51 -8.83 -7.87
C GLU A 96 -10.43 -10.36 -7.91
N ALA A 97 -9.67 -10.91 -8.85
CA ALA A 97 -9.48 -12.34 -9.00
C ALA A 97 -8.84 -13.02 -7.76
N TYR A 98 -8.19 -12.27 -6.87
CA TYR A 98 -7.64 -12.83 -5.64
C TYR A 98 -8.72 -13.10 -4.59
N TYR A 99 -9.81 -12.33 -4.61
CA TYR A 99 -10.90 -12.42 -3.64
C TYR A 99 -12.09 -13.24 -4.15
N SER A 100 -12.20 -13.49 -5.45
CA SER A 100 -13.32 -14.21 -6.09
C SER A 100 -13.19 -15.72 -6.06
N THR A 101 -12.06 -16.26 -5.58
CA THR A 101 -11.83 -17.72 -5.49
C THR A 101 -12.75 -18.45 -4.51
N GLU A 102 -13.52 -17.74 -3.68
CA GLU A 102 -14.42 -18.36 -2.69
C GLU A 102 -15.90 -18.32 -3.07
N VAL A 103 -16.27 -17.74 -4.22
CA VAL A 103 -17.68 -17.44 -4.49
C VAL A 103 -18.04 -17.48 -5.97
N ASP A 104 -19.05 -18.32 -6.29
CA ASP A 104 -19.77 -18.42 -7.57
C ASP A 104 -18.92 -18.85 -8.77
N GLU A 105 -18.98 -20.14 -9.09
CA GLU A 105 -18.45 -20.74 -10.34
C GLU A 105 -18.95 -20.01 -11.59
N ASP A 106 -20.17 -19.46 -11.55
CA ASP A 106 -20.79 -18.74 -12.69
C ASP A 106 -20.19 -17.37 -12.99
N LYS A 107 -19.40 -16.78 -12.09
CA LYS A 107 -18.76 -15.47 -12.30
C LYS A 107 -17.26 -15.54 -12.57
N GLN A 108 -16.66 -16.70 -12.38
CA GLN A 108 -15.22 -16.90 -12.49
C GLN A 108 -14.73 -16.68 -13.94
N ASP A 109 -15.55 -17.01 -14.93
CA ASP A 109 -15.25 -16.85 -16.35
C ASP A 109 -15.27 -15.38 -16.84
N GLN A 110 -15.81 -14.45 -16.04
CA GLN A 110 -15.90 -13.02 -16.39
C GLN A 110 -14.81 -12.16 -15.76
N ILE A 111 -14.04 -12.70 -14.80
CA ILE A 111 -13.02 -11.92 -14.08
C ILE A 111 -11.66 -12.14 -14.73
N ASP A 112 -11.09 -11.07 -15.27
CA ASP A 112 -9.70 -11.10 -15.77
C ASP A 112 -8.73 -11.34 -14.60
N ALA A 113 -8.16 -12.55 -14.57
CA ALA A 113 -7.25 -13.00 -13.52
C ALA A 113 -5.97 -12.16 -13.40
N ASN A 114 -5.64 -11.38 -14.42
CA ASN A 114 -4.45 -10.54 -14.48
C ASN A 114 -4.74 -9.07 -14.18
N LYS A 115 -6.01 -8.68 -14.23
CA LYS A 115 -6.42 -7.31 -13.96
C LYS A 115 -6.09 -6.90 -12.52
N THR A 116 -5.41 -5.79 -12.39
CA THR A 116 -5.06 -5.18 -11.11
C THR A 116 -5.40 -3.69 -11.16
N GLU A 117 -5.84 -3.15 -10.07
CA GLU A 117 -6.13 -1.73 -9.92
C GLU A 117 -5.18 -1.12 -8.89
N LEU A 118 -4.46 -0.07 -9.29
CA LEU A 118 -3.70 0.77 -8.39
C LEU A 118 -4.58 1.95 -8.00
N ILE A 119 -5.07 1.94 -6.77
CA ILE A 119 -5.97 2.95 -6.24
C ILE A 119 -5.15 4.01 -5.50
N VAL A 120 -5.16 5.24 -6.00
CA VAL A 120 -4.60 6.41 -5.31
C VAL A 120 -5.67 6.91 -4.35
N ALA A 121 -5.70 6.35 -3.14
CA ALA A 121 -6.73 6.65 -2.14
C ALA A 121 -6.51 8.00 -1.43
N LYS A 122 -5.25 8.42 -1.33
CA LYS A 122 -4.86 9.73 -0.81
C LYS A 122 -3.70 10.28 -1.63
N ASN A 123 -3.79 11.57 -1.95
CA ASN A 123 -2.68 12.34 -2.53
C ASN A 123 -2.78 13.77 -2.03
N ARG A 124 -1.85 14.18 -1.14
CA ARG A 124 -1.89 15.50 -0.49
C ARG A 124 -1.73 16.65 -1.47
N HIS A 125 -1.04 16.44 -2.57
CA HIS A 125 -0.68 17.48 -3.53
C HIS A 125 -1.22 17.24 -4.95
N GLY A 126 -2.12 16.26 -5.12
CA GLY A 126 -2.68 15.93 -6.43
C GLY A 126 -4.02 15.21 -6.33
N ALA A 127 -4.49 14.74 -7.47
CA ALA A 127 -5.76 14.02 -7.57
C ALA A 127 -5.66 12.60 -6.98
N THR A 128 -6.80 12.10 -6.52
CA THR A 128 -7.06 10.69 -6.22
C THR A 128 -7.71 10.03 -7.44
N GLY A 129 -7.67 8.70 -7.51
CA GLY A 129 -8.26 7.95 -8.63
C GLY A 129 -7.69 6.55 -8.73
N SER A 130 -7.96 5.88 -9.83
CA SER A 130 -7.50 4.52 -10.09
C SER A 130 -6.76 4.41 -11.41
N ILE A 131 -5.76 3.56 -11.44
CA ILE A 131 -4.95 3.23 -12.59
C ILE A 131 -5.06 1.72 -12.81
N GLU A 132 -5.42 1.31 -14.03
CA GLU A 132 -5.47 -0.09 -14.40
C GLU A 132 -4.08 -0.61 -14.73
N LEU A 133 -3.74 -1.77 -14.18
CA LEU A 133 -2.49 -2.49 -14.39
C LEU A 133 -2.80 -3.94 -14.77
N THR A 134 -1.88 -4.58 -15.46
CA THR A 134 -1.87 -6.04 -15.66
C THR A 134 -0.85 -6.68 -14.75
N PHE A 135 -1.24 -7.74 -14.05
CA PHE A 135 -0.34 -8.55 -13.23
C PHE A 135 0.06 -9.82 -13.98
N ASP A 136 1.31 -9.90 -14.33
CA ASP A 136 1.93 -11.06 -14.94
C ASP A 136 2.32 -12.05 -13.82
N LYS A 137 1.53 -13.13 -13.68
CA LYS A 137 1.68 -14.12 -12.60
C LYS A 137 2.99 -14.91 -12.72
N GLU A 138 3.40 -15.22 -13.93
CA GLU A 138 4.59 -16.02 -14.23
C GLU A 138 5.87 -15.31 -13.74
N PHE A 139 5.91 -14.00 -13.93
CA PHE A 139 7.07 -13.18 -13.58
C PHE A 139 6.85 -12.33 -12.31
N THR A 140 5.69 -12.47 -11.65
CA THR A 140 5.32 -11.66 -10.47
C THR A 140 5.52 -10.16 -10.72
N ARG A 141 5.05 -9.67 -11.86
CA ARG A 141 5.33 -8.32 -12.34
C ARG A 141 4.07 -7.57 -12.73
N PHE A 142 4.01 -6.29 -12.36
CA PHE A 142 2.98 -5.37 -12.84
C PHE A 142 3.43 -4.68 -14.12
N ARG A 143 2.49 -4.50 -15.04
CA ARG A 143 2.68 -3.74 -16.29
C ARG A 143 1.59 -2.68 -16.41
N ALA A 144 1.93 -1.54 -17.01
CA ALA A 144 0.93 -0.56 -17.40
C ALA A 144 0.07 -1.14 -18.54
N VAL A 145 -1.23 -0.85 -18.52
CA VAL A 145 -2.11 -1.13 -19.63
C VAL A 145 -1.87 -0.07 -20.70
N ASP A 146 -1.43 -0.50 -21.88
CA ASP A 146 -1.26 0.39 -23.02
C ASP A 146 -2.64 0.69 -23.61
N LYS A 147 -3.08 1.94 -23.50
CA LYS A 147 -4.36 2.41 -24.05
C LYS A 147 -4.27 2.84 -25.51
N SER A 148 -3.10 2.78 -26.13
CA SER A 148 -2.90 3.21 -27.51
C SER A 148 -3.53 2.28 -28.57
N ASN A 149 -4.04 1.11 -28.17
CA ASN A 149 -4.67 0.14 -29.08
C ASN A 149 -6.20 0.20 -29.14
N TYR A 150 -6.83 1.26 -28.62
CA TYR A 150 -8.30 1.41 -28.60
C TYR A 150 -8.80 2.64 -29.41
N GLU A 151 -8.08 3.02 -30.48
CA GLU A 151 -8.61 3.92 -31.51
C GLU A 151 -8.91 3.17 -32.81
#